data_557bd2399845eac281a967fda3d8db09
#
_entry.id   557bd2399845eac281a967fda3d8db09
#
_cell.length_a   1.000
_cell.length_b   1.000
_cell.length_c   1.000
_cell.angle_alpha   90.00
_cell.angle_beta   90.00
_cell.angle_gamma   90.00
#
_symmetry.space_group_name_H-M   'P 1'
#
loop_
_entity.id
_entity.type
_entity.pdbx_description
1 polymer ?
#
loop_
_entity_poly.entity_id
_entity_poly.type
_entity_poly.pdbx_seq_one_letter_code
_entity_poly.pdbx_strand_id
1 'polypeptide(L)'
;MLNGPNLSRLDLREKSFYGDISYSDIEVICHQAASEHGFQVEIKQSNDESELINWLHQAADSKTPVIFNPAAFTHYSYAIRDAVAMLKAPCIEVHLSNPLSREEFRHISVIAGVVQGSIAGFGLESYRLAFAALGKLVK
;
A
#
# COMPACT_ATOMS: atom_id res chain seq x y z
N MET A 1 -6.59 3.90 -2.50
CA MET A 1 -5.81 3.10 -1.52
C MET A 1 -6.05 1.64 -1.77
N LEU A 2 -5.01 0.86 -2.03
CA LEU A 2 -5.12 -0.58 -2.29
C LEU A 2 -4.35 -1.37 -1.23
N ASN A 3 -4.96 -2.42 -0.71
CA ASN A 3 -4.41 -3.32 0.29
C ASN A 3 -4.43 -4.76 -0.23
N GLY A 4 -3.30 -5.42 -0.17
CA GLY A 4 -3.08 -6.78 -0.63
C GLY A 4 -3.48 -7.86 0.38
N PRO A 5 -2.99 -9.08 0.15
CA PRO A 5 -3.45 -10.28 0.84
C PRO A 5 -3.17 -10.23 2.35
N ASN A 6 -4.10 -10.83 3.08
CA ASN A 6 -4.05 -11.03 4.54
C ASN A 6 -4.20 -9.76 5.40
N LEU A 7 -4.29 -8.57 4.80
CA LEU A 7 -4.46 -7.33 5.57
C LEU A 7 -5.84 -7.22 6.21
N SER A 8 -6.85 -7.90 5.65
CA SER A 8 -8.17 -8.02 6.28
C SER A 8 -8.18 -8.88 7.56
N ARG A 9 -7.12 -9.65 7.80
CA ARG A 9 -7.00 -10.59 8.93
C ARG A 9 -5.76 -10.28 9.78
N LEU A 10 -5.49 -9.00 10.05
CA LEU A 10 -4.42 -8.58 10.97
C LEU A 10 -4.64 -9.10 12.40
N ASP A 11 -5.89 -9.40 12.77
CA ASP A 11 -6.24 -10.08 14.02
C ASP A 11 -5.54 -11.43 14.22
N LEU A 12 -5.17 -12.10 13.12
CA LEU A 12 -4.47 -13.39 13.11
C LEU A 12 -2.97 -13.28 12.83
N ARG A 13 -2.44 -12.05 12.63
CA ARG A 13 -1.03 -11.83 12.32
C ARG A 13 -0.19 -11.65 13.59
N GLU A 14 1.12 -11.80 13.43
CA GLU A 14 2.08 -11.74 14.52
C GLU A 14 2.11 -10.35 15.17
N LYS A 15 1.68 -10.26 16.43
CA LYS A 15 1.61 -9.00 17.17
C LYS A 15 2.95 -8.29 17.33
N SER A 16 4.06 -9.05 17.31
CA SER A 16 5.41 -8.49 17.36
C SER A 16 5.74 -7.57 16.17
N PHE A 17 5.10 -7.79 15.01
CA PHE A 17 5.30 -6.99 13.80
C PHE A 17 4.15 -6.01 13.54
N TYR A 18 2.91 -6.38 13.90
CA TYR A 18 1.70 -5.61 13.54
C TYR A 18 1.02 -4.97 14.75
N GLY A 19 1.42 -5.33 16.00
CA GLY A 19 0.74 -4.88 17.20
C GLY A 19 -0.71 -5.38 17.26
N ASP A 20 -1.59 -4.59 17.86
CA ASP A 20 -3.02 -4.85 17.95
C ASP A 20 -3.82 -4.09 16.86
N ILE A 21 -3.19 -3.78 15.72
CA ILE A 21 -3.81 -3.07 14.62
C ILE A 21 -4.83 -3.97 13.93
N SER A 22 -6.04 -3.45 13.72
CA SER A 22 -7.08 -4.07 12.89
C SER A 22 -7.12 -3.44 11.50
N TYR A 23 -7.80 -4.12 10.55
CA TYR A 23 -8.04 -3.53 9.24
C TYR A 23 -8.91 -2.26 9.34
N SER A 24 -9.86 -2.24 10.27
CA SER A 24 -10.68 -1.06 10.55
C SER A 24 -9.84 0.15 10.98
N ASP A 25 -8.77 -0.07 11.74
CA ASP A 25 -7.85 1.01 12.12
C ASP A 25 -7.13 1.60 10.90
N ILE A 26 -6.77 0.75 9.91
CA ILE A 26 -6.22 1.21 8.64
C ILE A 26 -7.23 2.09 7.90
N GLU A 27 -8.48 1.67 7.81
CA GLU A 27 -9.53 2.45 7.14
C GLU A 27 -9.71 3.83 7.81
N VAL A 28 -9.79 3.86 9.15
CA VAL A 28 -9.94 5.10 9.90
C VAL A 28 -8.78 6.06 9.64
N ILE A 29 -7.54 5.61 9.76
CA ILE A 29 -6.38 6.49 9.57
C ILE A 29 -6.26 6.96 8.12
N CYS A 30 -6.60 6.12 7.15
CA CYS A 30 -6.58 6.51 5.74
C CYS A 30 -7.62 7.60 5.43
N HIS A 31 -8.84 7.49 5.95
CA HIS A 31 -9.85 8.53 5.78
C HIS A 31 -9.44 9.84 6.43
N GLN A 32 -8.91 9.79 7.65
CA GLN A 32 -8.40 10.97 8.35
C GLN A 32 -7.27 11.64 7.58
N ALA A 33 -6.23 10.88 7.22
CA ALA A 33 -5.08 11.41 6.50
C ALA A 33 -5.45 11.95 5.11
N ALA A 34 -6.34 11.29 4.40
CA ALA A 34 -6.84 11.77 3.11
C ALA A 34 -7.51 13.15 3.28
N SER A 35 -8.39 13.28 4.27
CA SER A 35 -9.10 14.54 4.57
C SER A 35 -8.12 15.67 4.94
N GLU A 36 -7.09 15.39 5.76
CA GLU A 36 -6.06 16.35 6.16
C GLU A 36 -5.29 16.92 4.95
N HIS A 37 -5.18 16.16 3.88
CA HIS A 37 -4.48 16.56 2.65
C HIS A 37 -5.40 16.92 1.47
N GLY A 38 -6.72 17.00 1.71
CA GLY A 38 -7.69 17.42 0.71
C GLY A 38 -8.04 16.35 -0.32
N PHE A 39 -7.82 15.07 0.00
CA PHE A 39 -8.20 13.95 -0.84
C PHE A 39 -9.54 13.34 -0.44
N GLN A 40 -10.25 12.83 -1.43
CA GLN A 40 -11.22 11.77 -1.23
C GLN A 40 -10.52 10.43 -1.47
N VAL A 41 -10.71 9.45 -0.59
CA VAL A 41 -10.07 8.15 -0.70
C VAL A 41 -11.10 7.04 -0.84
N GLU A 42 -10.87 6.17 -1.82
CA GLU A 42 -11.50 4.87 -1.91
C GLU A 42 -10.51 3.83 -1.40
N ILE A 43 -10.94 2.97 -0.47
CA ILE A 43 -10.09 1.96 0.17
C ILE A 43 -10.59 0.58 -0.25
N LYS A 44 -9.69 -0.21 -0.84
CA LYS A 44 -9.97 -1.57 -1.31
C LYS A 44 -8.95 -2.55 -0.74
N GLN A 45 -9.41 -3.78 -0.50
CA GLN A 45 -8.56 -4.89 -0.07
C GLN A 45 -8.92 -6.15 -0.85
N SER A 46 -7.93 -6.90 -1.27
CA SER A 46 -8.13 -8.20 -1.88
C SER A 46 -6.95 -9.15 -1.59
N ASN A 47 -7.28 -10.44 -1.49
CA ASN A 47 -6.29 -11.52 -1.48
C ASN A 47 -5.97 -12.01 -2.89
N ASP A 48 -6.70 -11.54 -3.89
CA ASP A 48 -6.60 -11.98 -5.28
C ASP A 48 -5.69 -11.05 -6.08
N GLU A 49 -4.63 -11.61 -6.63
CA GLU A 49 -3.66 -10.89 -7.45
C GLU A 49 -4.31 -10.27 -8.70
N SER A 50 -5.21 -10.99 -9.36
CA SER A 50 -5.86 -10.48 -10.57
C SER A 50 -6.80 -9.33 -10.27
N GLU A 51 -7.49 -9.33 -9.14
CA GLU A 51 -8.34 -8.22 -8.72
C GLU A 51 -7.53 -6.95 -8.44
N LEU A 52 -6.38 -7.09 -7.76
CA LEU A 52 -5.47 -5.97 -7.54
C LEU A 52 -4.93 -5.40 -8.86
N ILE A 53 -4.58 -6.25 -9.82
CA ILE A 53 -4.15 -5.84 -11.16
C ILE A 53 -5.25 -5.06 -11.87
N ASN A 54 -6.50 -5.54 -11.82
CA ASN A 54 -7.62 -4.85 -12.44
C ASN A 54 -7.87 -3.46 -11.84
N TRP A 55 -7.72 -3.31 -10.52
CA TRP A 55 -7.83 -1.99 -9.87
C TRP A 55 -6.68 -1.06 -10.26
N LEU A 56 -5.46 -1.59 -10.42
CA LEU A 56 -4.32 -0.81 -10.93
C LEU A 56 -4.56 -0.35 -12.37
N HIS A 57 -5.13 -1.19 -13.24
CA HIS A 57 -5.53 -0.80 -14.59
C HIS A 57 -6.56 0.33 -14.57
N GLN A 58 -7.59 0.24 -13.72
CA GLN A 58 -8.58 1.31 -13.55
C GLN A 58 -7.94 2.62 -13.10
N ALA A 59 -6.99 2.55 -12.15
CA ALA A 59 -6.25 3.73 -11.70
C ALA A 59 -5.36 4.33 -12.82
N ALA A 60 -4.76 3.47 -13.66
CA ALA A 60 -3.98 3.92 -14.81
C ALA A 60 -4.85 4.67 -15.85
N ASP A 61 -6.03 4.12 -16.16
CA ASP A 61 -6.98 4.74 -17.10
C ASP A 61 -7.50 6.08 -16.60
N SER A 62 -7.88 6.14 -15.33
CA SER A 62 -8.41 7.36 -14.70
C SER A 62 -7.32 8.33 -14.25
N LYS A 63 -6.03 7.98 -14.36
CA LYS A 63 -4.89 8.76 -13.86
C LYS A 63 -5.02 9.09 -12.37
N THR A 64 -5.54 8.15 -11.60
CA THR A 64 -5.75 8.29 -10.16
C THR A 64 -4.47 7.93 -9.40
N PRO A 65 -3.99 8.79 -8.48
CA PRO A 65 -2.87 8.44 -7.61
C PRO A 65 -3.20 7.24 -6.71
N VAL A 66 -2.19 6.44 -6.41
CA VAL A 66 -2.36 5.20 -5.63
C VAL A 66 -1.41 5.18 -4.44
N ILE A 67 -1.95 4.83 -3.28
CA ILE A 67 -1.17 4.32 -2.15
C ILE A 67 -1.42 2.82 -2.10
N PHE A 68 -0.36 2.02 -2.15
CA PHE A 68 -0.47 0.59 -2.33
C PHE A 68 0.35 -0.18 -1.29
N ASN A 69 -0.35 -0.99 -0.50
CA ASN A 69 0.29 -2.01 0.34
C ASN A 69 0.09 -3.38 -0.34
N PRO A 70 1.07 -3.86 -1.12
CA PRO A 70 0.94 -5.13 -1.84
C PRO A 70 1.03 -6.35 -0.92
N ALA A 71 1.36 -6.15 0.36
CA ALA A 71 1.67 -7.23 1.30
C ALA A 71 2.75 -8.16 0.74
N ALA A 72 2.61 -9.48 0.87
CA ALA A 72 3.64 -10.41 0.40
C ALA A 72 3.84 -10.41 -1.12
N PHE A 73 2.89 -9.95 -1.91
CA PHE A 73 3.07 -9.83 -3.37
C PHE A 73 4.24 -8.91 -3.75
N THR A 74 4.62 -7.98 -2.88
CA THR A 74 5.76 -7.09 -3.13
C THR A 74 7.08 -7.84 -3.35
N HIS A 75 7.20 -9.07 -2.82
CA HIS A 75 8.44 -9.83 -2.86
C HIS A 75 8.60 -10.67 -4.14
N TYR A 76 7.52 -10.92 -4.90
CA TYR A 76 7.58 -11.87 -6.02
C TYR A 76 6.61 -11.63 -7.17
N SER A 77 5.62 -10.75 -7.02
CA SER A 77 4.65 -10.55 -8.11
C SER A 77 5.18 -9.59 -9.17
N TYR A 78 5.78 -10.16 -10.20
CA TYR A 78 6.16 -9.39 -11.38
C TYR A 78 4.94 -8.90 -12.16
N ALA A 79 3.83 -9.62 -12.11
CA ALA A 79 2.58 -9.19 -12.75
C ALA A 79 2.03 -7.90 -12.11
N ILE A 80 2.03 -7.80 -10.79
CA ILE A 80 1.67 -6.56 -10.08
C ILE A 80 2.69 -5.45 -10.37
N ARG A 81 4.00 -5.76 -10.37
CA ARG A 81 5.03 -4.80 -10.76
C ARG A 81 4.73 -4.16 -12.12
N ASP A 82 4.40 -4.97 -13.11
CA ASP A 82 4.11 -4.49 -14.46
C ASP A 82 2.84 -3.62 -14.49
N ALA A 83 1.80 -3.99 -13.72
CA ALA A 83 0.60 -3.19 -13.59
C ALA A 83 0.88 -1.84 -12.91
N VAL A 84 1.70 -1.80 -11.86
CA VAL A 84 2.13 -0.56 -11.21
C VAL A 84 2.93 0.32 -12.18
N ALA A 85 3.78 -0.26 -13.01
CA ALA A 85 4.56 0.48 -14.01
C ALA A 85 3.69 1.16 -15.09
N MET A 86 2.44 0.73 -15.27
CA MET A 86 1.47 1.35 -16.19
C MET A 86 0.83 2.62 -15.62
N LEU A 87 0.93 2.87 -14.32
CA LEU A 87 0.30 4.02 -13.68
C LEU A 87 0.86 5.34 -14.24
N LYS A 88 -0.03 6.27 -14.50
CA LYS A 88 0.31 7.62 -15.03
C LYS A 88 0.31 8.70 -13.95
N ALA A 89 -0.19 8.38 -12.77
CA ALA A 89 -0.19 9.22 -11.59
C ALA A 89 0.73 8.60 -10.52
N PRO A 90 1.15 9.37 -9.51
CA PRO A 90 2.04 8.87 -8.48
C PRO A 90 1.52 7.64 -7.75
N CYS A 91 2.42 6.70 -7.48
CA CYS A 91 2.17 5.53 -6.64
C CYS A 91 3.18 5.50 -5.50
N ILE A 92 2.71 5.26 -4.28
CA ILE A 92 3.56 5.09 -3.09
C ILE A 92 3.32 3.68 -2.54
N GLU A 93 4.40 2.91 -2.40
CA GLU A 93 4.34 1.61 -1.72
C GLU A 93 4.37 1.81 -0.21
N VAL A 94 3.51 1.08 0.51
CA VAL A 94 3.40 1.17 1.97
C VAL A 94 3.45 -0.21 2.60
N HIS A 95 4.14 -0.33 3.72
CA HIS A 95 4.11 -1.50 4.60
C HIS A 95 3.99 -1.07 6.06
N LEU A 96 3.19 -1.80 6.85
CA LEU A 96 3.05 -1.56 8.30
C LEU A 96 4.32 -1.93 9.05
N SER A 97 4.86 -3.12 8.78
CA SER A 97 6.09 -3.62 9.40
C SER A 97 7.33 -3.11 8.67
N ASN A 98 8.50 -3.24 9.33
CA ASN A 98 9.79 -3.09 8.67
C ASN A 98 10.21 -4.42 8.05
N PRO A 99 10.15 -4.59 6.71
CA PRO A 99 10.48 -5.87 6.07
C PRO A 99 11.92 -6.31 6.31
N LEU A 100 12.85 -5.36 6.51
CA LEU A 100 14.26 -5.67 6.72
C LEU A 100 14.55 -6.28 8.10
N SER A 101 13.62 -6.17 9.04
CA SER A 101 13.73 -6.81 10.35
C SER A 101 13.10 -8.20 10.42
N ARG A 102 12.65 -8.74 9.28
CA ARG A 102 11.92 -10.00 9.16
C ARG A 102 12.71 -11.03 8.38
N GLU A 103 12.03 -12.07 7.89
CA GLU A 103 12.67 -13.16 7.13
C GLU A 103 13.35 -12.60 5.86
N GLU A 104 14.45 -13.22 5.46
CA GLU A 104 15.29 -12.75 4.35
C GLU A 104 14.49 -12.55 3.04
N PHE A 105 13.50 -13.40 2.75
CA PHE A 105 12.70 -13.26 1.53
C PHE A 105 11.89 -11.97 1.48
N ARG A 106 11.71 -11.26 2.62
CA ARG A 106 11.01 -9.97 2.71
C ARG A 106 11.91 -8.77 2.46
N HIS A 107 13.21 -8.97 2.30
CA HIS A 107 14.16 -7.86 2.19
C HIS A 107 14.16 -7.20 0.81
N ILE A 108 13.55 -7.81 -0.20
CA ILE A 108 13.48 -7.27 -1.55
C ILE A 108 12.02 -7.00 -1.92
N SER A 109 11.75 -5.81 -2.46
CA SER A 109 10.52 -5.47 -3.15
C SER A 109 10.78 -5.39 -4.64
N VAL A 110 10.04 -6.19 -5.42
CA VAL A 110 10.07 -6.08 -6.89
C VAL A 110 9.24 -4.88 -7.38
N ILE A 111 8.45 -4.28 -6.50
CA ILE A 111 7.56 -3.15 -6.79
C ILE A 111 8.24 -1.81 -6.51
N ALA A 112 9.11 -1.74 -5.52
CA ALA A 112 9.74 -0.50 -5.08
C ALA A 112 10.47 0.28 -6.20
N GLY A 113 10.96 -0.42 -7.21
CA GLY A 113 11.65 0.21 -8.36
C GLY A 113 10.73 0.89 -9.37
N VAL A 114 9.40 0.71 -9.28
CA VAL A 114 8.41 1.29 -10.22
C VAL A 114 7.41 2.22 -9.56
N VAL A 115 7.62 2.56 -8.29
CA VAL A 115 6.84 3.57 -7.55
C VAL A 115 7.69 4.82 -7.28
N GLN A 116 7.06 5.92 -6.91
CA GLN A 116 7.77 7.16 -6.57
C GLN A 116 8.52 7.08 -5.25
N GLY A 117 8.06 6.24 -4.34
CA GLY A 117 8.72 6.03 -3.05
C GLY A 117 8.06 4.92 -2.25
N SER A 118 8.76 4.47 -1.21
CA SER A 118 8.31 3.42 -0.31
C SER A 118 8.39 3.90 1.13
N ILE A 119 7.37 3.58 1.92
CA ILE A 119 7.30 3.90 3.35
C ILE A 119 6.97 2.61 4.09
N ALA A 120 7.80 2.24 5.07
CA ALA A 120 7.64 1.00 5.80
C ALA A 120 8.11 1.13 7.25
N GLY A 121 7.51 0.35 8.16
CA GLY A 121 8.04 0.16 9.51
C GLY A 121 7.45 1.04 10.59
N PHE A 122 6.50 1.92 10.28
CA PHE A 122 5.91 2.86 11.24
C PHE A 122 4.47 2.49 11.62
N GLY A 123 4.05 1.24 11.41
CA GLY A 123 2.69 0.81 11.69
C GLY A 123 1.67 1.65 10.91
N LEU A 124 0.60 2.07 11.56
CA LEU A 124 -0.44 2.91 10.95
C LEU A 124 0.09 4.24 10.43
N GLU A 125 1.12 4.80 11.07
CA GLU A 125 1.73 6.06 10.62
C GLU A 125 2.36 5.95 9.23
N SER A 126 2.72 4.73 8.78
CA SER A 126 3.18 4.53 7.40
C SER A 126 2.14 5.00 6.37
N TYR A 127 0.87 4.76 6.63
CA TYR A 127 -0.22 5.23 5.76
C TYR A 127 -0.38 6.76 5.82
N ARG A 128 -0.33 7.36 7.03
CA ARG A 128 -0.41 8.81 7.18
C ARG A 128 0.71 9.51 6.43
N LEU A 129 1.94 9.02 6.59
CA LEU A 129 3.11 9.52 5.88
C LEU A 129 2.98 9.41 4.36
N ALA A 130 2.35 8.34 3.86
CA ALA A 130 2.10 8.16 2.43
C ALA A 130 1.13 9.22 1.89
N PHE A 131 0.06 9.55 2.61
CA PHE A 131 -0.85 10.65 2.21
C PHE A 131 -0.14 12.00 2.23
N ALA A 132 0.71 12.25 3.23
CA ALA A 132 1.50 13.49 3.29
C ALA A 132 2.47 13.60 2.10
N ALA A 133 3.16 12.50 1.76
CA ALA A 133 4.03 12.46 0.59
C ALA A 133 3.24 12.63 -0.71
N LEU A 134 2.11 11.93 -0.86
CA LEU A 134 1.25 12.05 -2.04
C LEU A 134 0.77 13.49 -2.24
N GLY A 135 0.39 14.18 -1.17
CA GLY A 135 -0.02 15.59 -1.23
C GLY A 135 1.06 16.54 -1.76
N LYS A 136 2.34 16.15 -1.69
CA LYS A 136 3.45 16.91 -2.30
C LYS A 136 3.64 16.58 -3.78
N LEU A 137 3.34 15.34 -4.18
CA LEU A 137 3.57 14.85 -5.54
C LEU A 137 2.47 15.28 -6.53
N VAL A 138 1.25 15.48 -6.05
CA VAL A 138 0.09 15.82 -6.91
C VAL A 138 -0.28 17.30 -6.91
N LYS A 139 0.56 18.14 -6.38
CA LYS A 139 0.34 19.61 -6.39
C LYS A 139 0.62 20.25 -7.74
#